data_0de08b7ad0036d135c998e4142d0d8e6
#
_entry.id   0de08b7ad0036d135c998e4142d0d8e6
#
_cell.length_a   1.000
_cell.length_b   1.000
_cell.length_c   1.000
_cell.angle_alpha   90.00
_cell.angle_beta   90.00
_cell.angle_gamma   90.00
#
_symmetry.space_group_name_H-M   'P 1'
#
loop_
_entity.id
_entity.type
_entity.pdbx_description
1 polymer ?
#
loop_
_entity_poly.entity_id
_entity_poly.type
_entity_poly.pdbx_seq_one_letter_code
_entity_poly.pdbx_strand_id
1 'polypeptide(L)'
;MAAIEKRIGESIYHQIDQLTNEISALQTQHREDISPKYGLTDAKYREYGRHDLYQLAEALIADNPSQFARYIVWQRSMLKGHQVPDFFVELQLQTEQIVLTKSLPENYQPIILRFLQSARDALGEPDIPFASLLPVNNNIGKLAAEYTQILLTGDRAVAADLIMNAIKNQMKIRDIYVGVFKPALYEVGRMWQAGLITVAHEHFFTAAT
;
A
#
# COMPACT_ATOMS: atom_id res chain seq x y z
N MET A 1 10.36 -31.83 -0.02
CA MET A 1 8.95 -31.48 0.05
C MET A 1 8.90 -29.96 0.28
N ALA A 2 8.07 -29.22 -0.45
CA ALA A 2 7.88 -27.81 -0.12
C ALA A 2 7.31 -27.68 1.30
N ALA A 3 7.77 -26.68 2.06
CA ALA A 3 7.23 -26.40 3.38
C ALA A 3 5.70 -26.24 3.29
N ILE A 4 4.99 -26.59 4.35
CA ILE A 4 3.51 -26.53 4.34
C ILE A 4 3.03 -25.09 4.13
N GLU A 5 3.73 -24.12 4.66
CA GLU A 5 3.48 -22.68 4.50
C GLU A 5 3.47 -22.29 3.02
N LYS A 6 4.47 -22.75 2.25
CA LYS A 6 4.53 -22.49 0.81
C LYS A 6 3.31 -23.06 0.08
N ARG A 7 2.88 -24.26 0.43
CA ARG A 7 1.70 -24.90 -0.17
C ARG A 7 0.41 -24.14 0.16
N ILE A 8 0.30 -23.57 1.36
CA ILE A 8 -0.82 -22.74 1.75
C ILE A 8 -0.85 -21.45 0.90
N GLY A 9 0.30 -20.77 0.78
CA GLY A 9 0.41 -19.57 -0.05
C GLY A 9 0.04 -19.82 -1.51
N GLU A 10 0.56 -20.91 -2.10
CA GLU A 10 0.19 -21.34 -3.46
C GLU A 10 -1.31 -21.67 -3.58
N SER A 11 -1.92 -22.28 -2.57
CA SER A 11 -3.36 -22.56 -2.55
C SER A 11 -4.20 -21.26 -2.53
N ILE A 12 -3.76 -20.25 -1.77
CA ILE A 12 -4.40 -18.93 -1.76
C ILE A 12 -4.30 -18.30 -3.15
N TYR A 13 -3.13 -18.32 -3.79
CA TYR A 13 -2.97 -17.80 -5.15
C TYR A 13 -3.92 -18.45 -6.16
N HIS A 14 -4.03 -19.76 -6.14
CA HIS A 14 -4.90 -20.49 -7.06
C HIS A 14 -6.38 -20.19 -6.88
N GLN A 15 -6.81 -19.79 -5.67
CA GLN A 15 -8.19 -19.52 -5.32
C GLN A 15 -8.48 -18.03 -5.08
N ILE A 16 -7.57 -17.14 -5.45
CA ILE A 16 -7.61 -15.74 -5.02
C ILE A 16 -8.91 -15.02 -5.41
N ASP A 17 -9.42 -15.26 -6.61
CA ASP A 17 -10.67 -14.63 -7.07
C ASP A 17 -11.89 -15.13 -6.26
N GLN A 18 -11.95 -16.43 -6.00
CA GLN A 18 -13.02 -17.02 -5.18
C GLN A 18 -12.97 -16.47 -3.75
N LEU A 19 -11.79 -16.56 -3.10
CA LEU A 19 -11.59 -16.10 -1.72
C LEU A 19 -11.91 -14.59 -1.59
N THR A 20 -11.45 -13.78 -2.54
CA THR A 20 -11.74 -12.33 -2.57
C THR A 20 -13.24 -12.06 -2.65
N ASN A 21 -13.99 -12.80 -3.49
CA ASN A 21 -15.43 -12.62 -3.61
C ASN A 21 -16.16 -13.04 -2.32
N GLU A 22 -15.76 -14.13 -1.68
CA GLU A 22 -16.35 -14.58 -0.41
C GLU A 22 -16.08 -13.57 0.73
N ILE A 23 -14.85 -13.03 0.83
CA ILE A 23 -14.48 -11.97 1.80
C ILE A 23 -15.34 -10.73 1.56
N SER A 24 -15.40 -10.25 0.33
CA SER A 24 -16.16 -9.06 -0.03
C SER A 24 -17.66 -9.23 0.27
N ALA A 25 -18.22 -10.42 0.03
CA ALA A 25 -19.63 -10.71 0.34
C ALA A 25 -19.91 -10.65 1.84
N LEU A 26 -19.00 -11.17 2.70
CA LEU A 26 -19.14 -11.06 4.15
C LEU A 26 -19.00 -9.61 4.63
N GLN A 27 -18.04 -8.86 4.10
CA GLN A 27 -17.86 -7.45 4.45
C GLN A 27 -19.08 -6.60 4.06
N THR A 28 -19.74 -6.93 2.94
CA THR A 28 -20.96 -6.24 2.50
C THR A 28 -22.13 -6.40 3.50
N GLN A 29 -22.20 -7.50 4.25
CA GLN A 29 -23.21 -7.69 5.29
C GLN A 29 -23.05 -6.72 6.48
N HIS A 30 -21.86 -6.22 6.72
CA HIS A 30 -21.54 -5.25 7.78
C HIS A 30 -21.48 -3.79 7.28
N ARG A 31 -22.03 -3.53 6.10
CA ARG A 31 -21.77 -2.35 5.27
C ARG A 31 -22.52 -1.09 5.67
N GLU A 32 -23.67 -1.22 6.32
CA GLU A 32 -24.52 -0.07 6.65
C GLU A 32 -23.78 0.96 7.52
N ASP A 33 -22.78 0.50 8.28
CA ASP A 33 -21.98 1.33 9.19
C ASP A 33 -20.75 1.99 8.55
N ILE A 34 -20.26 1.49 7.39
CA ILE A 34 -18.90 1.81 6.94
C ILE A 34 -18.86 2.55 5.58
N SER A 35 -19.78 2.23 4.65
CA SER A 35 -19.53 2.39 3.23
C SER A 35 -19.64 3.80 2.63
N PRO A 36 -20.73 4.58 2.77
CA PRO A 36 -20.88 5.79 1.96
C PRO A 36 -19.97 6.94 2.42
N LYS A 37 -19.70 6.99 3.73
CA LYS A 37 -18.97 8.10 4.36
C LYS A 37 -17.49 8.13 3.99
N TYR A 38 -16.91 6.95 3.70
CA TYR A 38 -15.45 6.81 3.48
C TYR A 38 -15.10 6.47 2.02
N GLY A 39 -16.06 6.52 1.11
CA GLY A 39 -15.83 6.21 -0.30
C GLY A 39 -15.49 4.73 -0.57
N LEU A 40 -15.82 3.84 0.38
CA LEU A 40 -15.57 2.41 0.27
C LEU A 40 -16.66 1.76 -0.59
N THR A 41 -16.38 1.55 -1.86
CA THR A 41 -17.23 0.84 -2.81
C THR A 41 -16.96 -0.67 -2.80
N ASP A 42 -17.86 -1.48 -3.39
CA ASP A 42 -17.62 -2.93 -3.57
C ASP A 42 -16.32 -3.24 -4.30
N ALA A 43 -15.98 -2.40 -5.27
CA ALA A 43 -14.72 -2.54 -5.99
C ALA A 43 -13.52 -2.33 -5.07
N LYS A 44 -13.60 -1.36 -4.16
CA LYS A 44 -12.55 -1.09 -3.17
C LYS A 44 -12.42 -2.22 -2.15
N TYR A 45 -13.53 -2.75 -1.64
CA TYR A 45 -13.50 -3.92 -0.76
C TYR A 45 -12.81 -5.11 -1.42
N ARG A 46 -13.16 -5.41 -2.68
CA ARG A 46 -12.50 -6.47 -3.43
C ARG A 46 -11.01 -6.18 -3.68
N GLU A 47 -10.67 -4.94 -3.99
CA GLU A 47 -9.28 -4.53 -4.21
C GLU A 47 -8.44 -4.76 -2.95
N TYR A 48 -8.90 -4.28 -1.78
CA TYR A 48 -8.19 -4.46 -0.51
C TYR A 48 -8.08 -5.95 -0.13
N GLY A 49 -9.18 -6.68 -0.11
CA GLY A 49 -9.15 -8.11 0.21
C GLY A 49 -8.26 -8.93 -0.73
N ARG A 50 -8.21 -8.57 -2.02
CA ARG A 50 -7.30 -9.20 -2.97
C ARG A 50 -5.83 -8.91 -2.65
N HIS A 51 -5.49 -7.66 -2.34
CA HIS A 51 -4.14 -7.26 -1.97
C HIS A 51 -3.70 -7.93 -0.66
N ASP A 52 -4.57 -8.01 0.33
CA ASP A 52 -4.29 -8.67 1.60
C ASP A 52 -3.99 -10.16 1.40
N LEU A 53 -4.80 -10.85 0.60
CA LEU A 53 -4.56 -12.25 0.26
C LEU A 53 -3.24 -12.46 -0.49
N TYR A 54 -2.84 -11.54 -1.39
CA TYR A 54 -1.52 -11.59 -2.02
C TYR A 54 -0.40 -11.44 -1.00
N GLN A 55 -0.49 -10.46 -0.10
CA GLN A 55 0.53 -10.23 0.91
C GLN A 55 0.62 -11.37 1.93
N LEU A 56 -0.53 -11.95 2.31
CA LEU A 56 -0.57 -13.14 3.16
C LEU A 56 0.08 -14.34 2.46
N ALA A 57 -0.24 -14.59 1.19
CA ALA A 57 0.33 -15.68 0.41
C ALA A 57 1.86 -15.54 0.27
N GLU A 58 2.37 -14.35 -0.04
CA GLU A 58 3.81 -14.08 -0.11
C GLU A 58 4.49 -14.31 1.24
N ALA A 59 3.89 -13.82 2.33
CA ALA A 59 4.43 -14.02 3.67
C ALA A 59 4.46 -15.51 4.06
N LEU A 60 3.43 -16.27 3.71
CA LEU A 60 3.37 -17.73 3.90
C LEU A 60 4.45 -18.44 3.09
N ILE A 61 4.63 -18.10 1.81
CA ILE A 61 5.69 -18.68 0.96
C ILE A 61 7.08 -18.41 1.54
N ALA A 62 7.28 -17.23 2.13
CA ALA A 62 8.52 -16.85 2.79
C ALA A 62 8.66 -17.36 4.24
N ASP A 63 7.63 -18.04 4.77
CA ASP A 63 7.49 -18.41 6.21
C ASP A 63 7.83 -17.23 7.15
N ASN A 64 7.28 -16.06 6.87
CA ASN A 64 7.57 -14.82 7.59
C ASN A 64 6.30 -14.09 8.05
N PRO A 65 5.71 -14.45 9.19
CA PRO A 65 4.52 -13.77 9.72
C PRO A 65 4.71 -12.25 9.92
N SER A 66 5.93 -11.81 10.29
CA SER A 66 6.24 -10.40 10.49
C SER A 66 6.17 -9.58 9.18
N GLN A 67 6.31 -10.21 8.01
CA GLN A 67 6.12 -9.54 6.72
C GLN A 67 4.67 -9.13 6.54
N PHE A 68 3.73 -10.04 6.78
CA PHE A 68 2.30 -9.75 6.71
C PHE A 68 1.87 -8.75 7.80
N ALA A 69 2.37 -8.90 9.03
CA ALA A 69 2.11 -7.97 10.12
C ALA A 69 2.52 -6.53 9.77
N ARG A 70 3.73 -6.32 9.24
CA ARG A 70 4.19 -4.99 8.79
C ARG A 70 3.33 -4.41 7.66
N TYR A 71 2.89 -5.24 6.74
CA TYR A 71 1.98 -4.81 5.69
C TYR A 71 0.65 -4.32 6.27
N ILE A 72 0.07 -5.03 7.22
CA ILE A 72 -1.20 -4.64 7.87
C ILE A 72 -1.05 -3.33 8.66
N VAL A 73 0.06 -3.12 9.38
CA VAL A 73 0.35 -1.84 10.06
C VAL A 73 0.48 -0.70 9.04
N TRP A 74 1.17 -0.94 7.92
CA TRP A 74 1.27 0.02 6.83
C TRP A 74 -0.12 0.35 6.22
N GLN A 75 -0.93 -0.67 5.94
CA GLN A 75 -2.27 -0.51 5.38
C GLN A 75 -3.16 0.32 6.33
N ARG A 76 -3.15 0.00 7.65
CA ARG A 76 -3.85 0.79 8.65
C ARG A 76 -3.42 2.26 8.62
N SER A 77 -2.11 2.51 8.60
CA SER A 77 -1.56 3.88 8.58
C SER A 77 -2.00 4.63 7.32
N MET A 78 -2.00 3.96 6.15
CA MET A 78 -2.49 4.52 4.89
C MET A 78 -3.99 4.82 4.95
N LEU A 79 -4.81 3.86 5.39
CA LEU A 79 -6.27 4.02 5.49
C LEU A 79 -6.64 5.15 6.45
N LYS A 80 -5.92 5.30 7.55
CA LYS A 80 -6.07 6.41 8.49
C LYS A 80 -5.76 7.76 7.86
N GLY A 81 -4.73 7.85 7.01
CA GLY A 81 -4.42 9.04 6.19
C GLY A 81 -5.60 9.43 5.29
N HIS A 82 -6.36 8.45 4.79
CA HIS A 82 -7.58 8.63 4.02
C HIS A 82 -8.87 8.68 4.87
N GLN A 83 -8.75 8.89 6.18
CA GLN A 83 -9.86 9.01 7.14
C GLN A 83 -10.73 7.76 7.28
N VAL A 84 -10.24 6.57 6.89
CA VAL A 84 -10.91 5.29 7.11
C VAL A 84 -10.62 4.85 8.55
N PRO A 85 -11.66 4.47 9.34
CA PRO A 85 -11.49 4.07 10.73
C PRO A 85 -10.70 2.77 10.89
N ASP A 86 -9.96 2.65 12.01
CA ASP A 86 -9.11 1.49 12.33
C ASP A 86 -9.88 0.16 12.37
N PHE A 87 -11.15 0.18 12.78
CA PHE A 87 -11.97 -1.03 12.84
C PHE A 87 -12.17 -1.71 11.47
N PHE A 88 -11.95 -0.98 10.36
CA PHE A 88 -12.02 -1.55 9.01
C PHE A 88 -10.96 -2.63 8.81
N VAL A 89 -9.74 -2.40 9.28
CA VAL A 89 -8.65 -3.39 9.17
C VAL A 89 -8.94 -4.62 10.02
N GLU A 90 -9.51 -4.43 11.23
CA GLU A 90 -9.92 -5.56 12.07
C GLU A 90 -11.04 -6.39 11.42
N LEU A 91 -12.06 -5.73 10.84
CA LEU A 91 -13.13 -6.40 10.09
C LEU A 91 -12.55 -7.19 8.92
N GLN A 92 -11.54 -6.64 8.24
CA GLN A 92 -10.87 -7.29 7.13
C GLN A 92 -10.17 -8.58 7.57
N LEU A 93 -9.34 -8.50 8.61
CA LEU A 93 -8.67 -9.68 9.19
C LEU A 93 -9.67 -10.73 9.73
N GLN A 94 -10.79 -10.28 10.29
CA GLN A 94 -11.83 -11.18 10.77
C GLN A 94 -12.52 -11.93 9.64
N THR A 95 -12.90 -11.23 8.57
CA THR A 95 -13.56 -11.85 7.40
C THR A 95 -12.61 -12.76 6.64
N GLU A 96 -11.36 -12.39 6.50
CA GLU A 96 -10.31 -13.25 5.96
C GLU A 96 -10.16 -14.54 6.76
N GLN A 97 -10.10 -14.45 8.08
CA GLN A 97 -10.03 -15.62 8.93
C GLN A 97 -11.19 -16.57 8.69
N ILE A 98 -12.44 -16.05 8.67
CA ILE A 98 -13.64 -16.85 8.44
C ILE A 98 -13.57 -17.57 7.10
N VAL A 99 -13.23 -16.85 6.03
CA VAL A 99 -13.19 -17.42 4.68
C VAL A 99 -12.06 -18.43 4.54
N LEU A 100 -10.84 -18.10 4.96
CA LEU A 100 -9.69 -18.97 4.83
C LEU A 100 -9.84 -20.28 5.61
N THR A 101 -10.38 -20.21 6.83
CA THR A 101 -10.61 -21.42 7.65
C THR A 101 -11.73 -22.29 7.12
N LYS A 102 -12.70 -21.72 6.40
CA LYS A 102 -13.79 -22.47 5.77
C LYS A 102 -13.38 -23.10 4.43
N SER A 103 -12.61 -22.36 3.62
CA SER A 103 -12.37 -22.71 2.21
C SER A 103 -11.06 -23.49 2.00
N LEU A 104 -10.14 -23.48 2.98
CA LEU A 104 -8.89 -24.21 2.91
C LEU A 104 -8.87 -25.45 3.82
N PRO A 105 -8.03 -26.45 3.53
CA PRO A 105 -7.92 -27.67 4.33
C PRO A 105 -7.71 -27.40 5.83
N GLU A 106 -8.36 -28.20 6.68
CA GLU A 106 -8.34 -28.02 8.14
C GLU A 106 -6.91 -28.03 8.72
N ASN A 107 -6.03 -28.85 8.20
CA ASN A 107 -4.63 -28.91 8.62
C ASN A 107 -3.80 -27.64 8.29
N TYR A 108 -4.35 -26.71 7.53
CA TYR A 108 -3.73 -25.40 7.24
C TYR A 108 -4.10 -24.33 8.28
N GLN A 109 -5.21 -24.53 8.99
CA GLN A 109 -5.76 -23.53 9.91
C GLN A 109 -4.77 -23.05 10.98
N PRO A 110 -4.01 -23.91 11.69
CA PRO A 110 -3.09 -23.44 12.73
C PRO A 110 -2.02 -22.48 12.18
N ILE A 111 -1.57 -22.70 10.95
CA ILE A 111 -0.56 -21.86 10.30
C ILE A 111 -1.19 -20.53 9.87
N ILE A 112 -2.34 -20.56 9.20
CA ILE A 112 -3.07 -19.35 8.79
C ILE A 112 -3.37 -18.48 10.02
N LEU A 113 -3.88 -19.09 11.10
CA LEU A 113 -4.18 -18.35 12.34
C LEU A 113 -2.93 -17.72 12.96
N ARG A 114 -1.77 -18.38 12.90
CA ARG A 114 -0.50 -17.80 13.36
C ARG A 114 -0.15 -16.51 12.61
N PHE A 115 -0.33 -16.46 11.29
CA PHE A 115 -0.05 -15.28 10.49
C PHE A 115 -1.05 -14.15 10.75
N LEU A 116 -2.34 -14.48 10.79
CA LEU A 116 -3.39 -13.49 11.10
C LEU A 116 -3.25 -12.96 12.53
N GLN A 117 -2.89 -13.80 13.50
CA GLN A 117 -2.65 -13.37 14.87
C GLN A 117 -1.45 -12.43 14.98
N SER A 118 -0.35 -12.73 14.28
CA SER A 118 0.80 -11.82 14.20
C SER A 118 0.43 -10.45 13.66
N ALA A 119 -0.48 -10.40 12.68
CA ALA A 119 -1.00 -9.14 12.14
C ALA A 119 -1.86 -8.38 13.17
N ARG A 120 -2.75 -9.08 13.90
CA ARG A 120 -3.56 -8.46 14.96
C ARG A 120 -2.72 -7.92 16.10
N ASP A 121 -1.73 -8.69 16.56
CA ASP A 121 -0.83 -8.26 17.62
C ASP A 121 -0.11 -6.95 17.23
N ALA A 122 0.29 -6.84 15.96
CA ALA A 122 0.95 -5.65 15.43
C ALA A 122 0.00 -4.44 15.27
N LEU A 123 -1.32 -4.60 15.28
CA LEU A 123 -2.24 -3.45 15.31
C LEU A 123 -2.16 -2.62 16.59
N GLY A 124 -1.54 -3.14 17.66
CA GLY A 124 -1.21 -2.37 18.87
C GLY A 124 0.03 -1.47 18.71
N GLU A 125 0.81 -1.64 17.65
CA GLU A 125 2.01 -0.84 17.41
C GLU A 125 1.67 0.58 16.93
N PRO A 126 2.58 1.57 17.12
CA PRO A 126 2.40 2.91 16.58
C PRO A 126 2.24 2.91 15.05
N ASP A 127 1.50 3.90 14.54
CA ASP A 127 1.39 4.12 13.09
C ASP A 127 2.77 4.33 12.46
N ILE A 128 2.95 3.84 11.22
CA ILE A 128 4.17 4.11 10.46
C ILE A 128 4.17 5.59 10.07
N PRO A 129 5.16 6.38 10.52
CA PRO A 129 5.23 7.78 10.16
C PRO A 129 5.57 7.93 8.69
N PHE A 130 4.78 8.70 7.96
CA PHE A 130 5.07 9.07 6.59
C PHE A 130 5.96 10.31 6.54
N ALA A 131 7.21 10.18 7.00
CA ALA A 131 8.20 11.26 6.90
C ALA A 131 8.59 11.52 5.44
N SER A 132 8.92 12.79 5.10
CA SER A 132 9.37 13.13 3.74
C SER A 132 10.61 12.35 3.35
N LEU A 133 10.65 11.87 2.12
CA LEU A 133 11.74 11.10 1.52
C LEU A 133 12.70 11.97 0.71
N LEU A 134 12.46 13.29 0.62
CA LEU A 134 13.31 14.20 -0.16
C LEU A 134 14.63 14.49 0.57
N PRO A 135 15.78 14.24 -0.07
CA PRO A 135 17.11 14.46 0.53
C PRO A 135 17.53 15.93 0.48
N VAL A 136 16.81 16.81 1.17
CA VAL A 136 16.97 18.29 1.10
C VAL A 136 18.32 18.83 1.60
N ASN A 137 19.22 17.98 2.04
CA ASN A 137 20.53 18.37 2.60
C ASN A 137 21.59 18.74 1.55
N ASN A 138 21.32 18.57 0.27
CA ASN A 138 22.23 18.86 -0.83
C ASN A 138 21.49 19.53 -2.00
N ASN A 139 22.24 20.05 -2.97
CA ASN A 139 21.68 20.81 -4.09
C ASN A 139 20.75 19.97 -4.98
N ILE A 140 21.04 18.68 -5.18
CA ILE A 140 20.20 17.78 -5.97
C ILE A 140 18.88 17.53 -5.25
N GLY A 141 18.90 17.33 -3.95
CA GLY A 141 17.69 17.14 -3.16
C GLY A 141 16.84 18.40 -3.07
N LYS A 142 17.44 19.59 -3.02
CA LYS A 142 16.71 20.86 -3.13
C LYS A 142 16.03 21.00 -4.49
N LEU A 143 16.72 20.62 -5.56
CA LEU A 143 16.15 20.58 -6.91
C LEU A 143 14.97 19.58 -6.99
N ALA A 144 15.09 18.42 -6.35
CA ALA A 144 13.99 17.45 -6.28
C ALA A 144 12.78 18.00 -5.52
N ALA A 145 12.99 18.73 -4.43
CA ALA A 145 11.91 19.36 -3.67
C ALA A 145 11.22 20.45 -4.49
N GLU A 146 11.96 21.32 -5.16
CA GLU A 146 11.45 22.37 -6.04
C GLU A 146 10.65 21.77 -7.22
N TYR A 147 11.22 20.75 -7.90
CA TYR A 147 10.55 20.02 -8.96
C TYR A 147 9.21 19.41 -8.48
N THR A 148 9.23 18.79 -7.30
CA THR A 148 8.03 18.22 -6.70
C THR A 148 6.95 19.28 -6.46
N GLN A 149 7.32 20.40 -5.86
CA GLN A 149 6.37 21.49 -5.60
C GLN A 149 5.76 22.05 -6.89
N ILE A 150 6.57 22.31 -7.90
CA ILE A 150 6.10 22.86 -9.19
C ILE A 150 5.11 21.90 -9.84
N LEU A 151 5.43 20.60 -9.92
CA LEU A 151 4.50 19.63 -10.52
C LEU A 151 3.20 19.48 -9.73
N LEU A 152 3.23 19.60 -8.41
CA LEU A 152 2.02 19.54 -7.57
C LEU A 152 1.09 20.75 -7.82
N THR A 153 1.59 21.88 -8.33
CA THR A 153 0.73 22.99 -8.78
C THR A 153 0.17 22.79 -10.19
N GLY A 154 0.55 21.70 -10.88
CA GLY A 154 0.13 21.39 -12.25
C GLY A 154 0.99 22.00 -13.36
N ASP A 155 2.03 22.75 -13.02
CA ASP A 155 2.85 23.47 -14.01
C ASP A 155 3.99 22.59 -14.57
N ARG A 156 3.60 21.74 -15.53
CA ARG A 156 4.55 20.85 -16.22
C ARG A 156 5.61 21.62 -17.02
N ALA A 157 5.27 22.79 -17.56
CA ALA A 157 6.21 23.56 -18.40
C ALA A 157 7.34 24.11 -17.54
N VAL A 158 7.01 24.74 -16.41
CA VAL A 158 8.00 25.26 -15.47
C VAL A 158 8.86 24.14 -14.88
N ALA A 159 8.28 22.98 -14.56
CA ALA A 159 9.02 21.82 -14.10
C ALA A 159 10.04 21.32 -15.16
N ALA A 160 9.63 21.27 -16.43
CA ALA A 160 10.52 20.91 -17.52
C ALA A 160 11.65 21.94 -17.71
N ASP A 161 11.35 23.23 -17.64
CA ASP A 161 12.37 24.28 -17.74
C ASP A 161 13.37 24.21 -16.59
N LEU A 162 12.93 23.90 -15.38
CA LEU A 162 13.81 23.68 -14.22
C LEU A 162 14.84 22.57 -14.51
N ILE A 163 14.39 21.43 -15.04
CA ILE A 163 15.27 20.31 -15.39
C ILE A 163 16.21 20.67 -16.55
N MET A 164 15.68 21.31 -17.59
CA MET A 164 16.49 21.73 -18.73
C MET A 164 17.59 22.73 -18.33
N ASN A 165 17.30 23.62 -17.40
CA ASN A 165 18.29 24.55 -16.84
C ASN A 165 19.38 23.80 -16.03
N ALA A 166 19.00 22.77 -15.25
CA ALA A 166 19.97 21.94 -14.55
C ALA A 166 20.92 21.22 -15.54
N ILE A 167 20.40 20.72 -16.68
CA ILE A 167 21.21 20.11 -17.74
C ILE A 167 22.15 21.14 -18.38
N LYS A 168 21.67 22.34 -18.70
CA LYS A 168 22.51 23.43 -19.24
C LYS A 168 23.65 23.79 -18.28
N ASN A 169 23.40 23.69 -16.98
CA ASN A 169 24.40 23.88 -15.93
C ASN A 169 25.25 22.63 -15.65
N GLN A 170 25.39 21.74 -16.64
CA GLN A 170 26.27 20.56 -16.63
C GLN A 170 25.86 19.46 -15.63
N MET A 171 24.62 19.46 -15.10
CA MET A 171 24.14 18.33 -14.32
C MET A 171 23.99 17.10 -15.22
N LYS A 172 24.53 15.97 -14.78
CA LYS A 172 24.45 14.72 -15.57
C LYS A 172 23.01 14.20 -15.58
N ILE A 173 22.55 13.71 -16.72
CA ILE A 173 21.22 13.12 -16.88
C ILE A 173 20.98 12.00 -15.85
N ARG A 174 21.99 11.15 -15.58
CA ARG A 174 21.89 10.10 -14.55
C ARG A 174 21.55 10.69 -13.18
N ASP A 175 22.18 11.81 -12.80
CA ASP A 175 21.98 12.43 -11.49
C ASP A 175 20.57 13.04 -11.38
N ILE A 176 19.99 13.50 -12.49
CA ILE A 176 18.59 13.94 -12.57
C ILE A 176 17.66 12.76 -12.33
N TYR A 177 17.84 11.63 -13.04
CA TYR A 177 16.97 10.46 -12.84
C TYR A 177 17.06 9.91 -11.41
N VAL A 178 18.26 9.75 -10.89
CA VAL A 178 18.46 9.10 -9.57
C VAL A 178 18.25 10.08 -8.42
N GLY A 179 18.62 11.34 -8.59
CA GLY A 179 18.63 12.33 -7.52
C GLY A 179 17.44 13.29 -7.52
N VAL A 180 16.72 13.43 -8.65
CA VAL A 180 15.54 14.30 -8.75
C VAL A 180 14.27 13.47 -8.98
N PHE A 181 14.14 12.79 -10.12
CA PHE A 181 12.90 12.11 -10.47
C PHE A 181 12.55 10.97 -9.52
N LYS A 182 13.49 10.08 -9.22
CA LYS A 182 13.23 8.95 -8.32
C LYS A 182 12.80 9.39 -6.92
N PRO A 183 13.51 10.31 -6.21
CA PRO A 183 13.04 10.82 -4.92
C PRO A 183 11.70 11.55 -5.01
N ALA A 184 11.45 12.33 -6.06
CA ALA A 184 10.20 13.05 -6.27
C ALA A 184 9.01 12.08 -6.44
N LEU A 185 9.16 11.01 -7.23
CA LEU A 185 8.15 9.97 -7.38
C LEU A 185 7.85 9.24 -6.06
N TYR A 186 8.88 8.91 -5.28
CA TYR A 186 8.67 8.32 -3.96
C TYR A 186 7.96 9.28 -2.99
N GLU A 187 8.32 10.56 -3.04
CA GLU A 187 7.67 11.58 -2.20
C GLU A 187 6.19 11.75 -2.53
N VAL A 188 5.84 11.78 -3.79
CA VAL A 188 4.45 11.87 -4.25
C VAL A 188 3.66 10.62 -3.85
N GLY A 189 4.22 9.43 -3.99
CA GLY A 189 3.61 8.20 -3.48
C GLY A 189 3.39 8.25 -1.97
N ARG A 190 4.37 8.73 -1.21
CA ARG A 190 4.26 8.95 0.24
C ARG A 190 3.14 9.96 0.58
N MET A 191 3.08 11.08 -0.15
CA MET A 191 2.05 12.11 0.09
C MET A 191 0.65 11.58 -0.16
N TRP A 192 0.48 10.76 -1.20
CA TRP A 192 -0.79 10.08 -1.45
C TRP A 192 -1.12 9.11 -0.31
N GLN A 193 -0.18 8.27 0.13
CA GLN A 193 -0.37 7.34 1.26
C GLN A 193 -0.75 8.07 2.54
N ALA A 194 -0.19 9.24 2.78
CA ALA A 194 -0.49 10.08 3.93
C ALA A 194 -1.82 10.87 3.79
N GLY A 195 -2.54 10.73 2.69
CA GLY A 195 -3.76 11.50 2.43
C GLY A 195 -3.56 13.01 2.18
N LEU A 196 -2.31 13.42 1.90
CA LEU A 196 -1.97 14.84 1.66
C LEU A 196 -2.32 15.30 0.26
N ILE A 197 -2.40 14.38 -0.69
CA ILE A 197 -2.78 14.62 -2.09
C ILE A 197 -3.77 13.54 -2.54
N THR A 198 -4.52 13.83 -3.62
CA THR A 198 -5.43 12.86 -4.22
C THR A 198 -4.69 11.92 -5.18
N VAL A 199 -5.33 10.79 -5.51
CA VAL A 199 -4.83 9.87 -6.53
C VAL A 199 -4.67 10.54 -7.90
N ALA A 200 -5.50 11.53 -8.22
CA ALA A 200 -5.40 12.30 -9.45
C ALA A 200 -4.09 13.12 -9.52
N HIS A 201 -3.68 13.71 -8.40
CA HIS A 201 -2.38 14.40 -8.31
C HIS A 201 -1.22 13.43 -8.49
N GLU A 202 -1.28 12.25 -7.85
CA GLU A 202 -0.25 11.23 -7.97
C GLU A 202 -0.10 10.73 -9.42
N HIS A 203 -1.21 10.41 -10.08
CA HIS A 203 -1.20 9.97 -11.49
C HIS A 203 -0.72 11.06 -12.44
N PHE A 204 -1.17 12.32 -12.25
CA PHE A 204 -0.67 13.44 -13.04
C PHE A 204 0.84 13.59 -12.90
N PHE A 205 1.34 13.55 -11.65
CA PHE A 205 2.76 13.69 -11.36
C PHE A 205 3.59 12.58 -12.01
N THR A 206 3.15 11.34 -11.86
CA THR A 206 3.83 10.15 -12.43
C THR A 206 3.85 10.21 -13.97
N ALA A 207 2.75 10.64 -14.60
CA ALA A 207 2.67 10.79 -16.04
C ALA A 207 3.48 11.99 -16.59
N ALA A 208 3.75 13.02 -15.76
CA ALA A 208 4.49 14.22 -16.14
C ALA A 208 6.01 14.07 -15.94
N THR A 209 6.45 13.13 -15.10
CA THR A 209 7.86 12.86 -14.80
C THR A 209 8.47 11.87 -15.77
#